data_d4b8eabbec704a80dbceadafcdabc808
#
_entry.id   d4b8eabbec704a80dbceadafcdabc808
#
_cell.length_a   1.000
_cell.length_b   1.000
_cell.length_c   1.000
_cell.angle_alpha   90.00
_cell.angle_beta   90.00
_cell.angle_gamma   90.00
#
_symmetry.space_group_name_H-M   'P 1'
#
loop_
_entity.id
_entity.type
_entity.pdbx_description
1 polymer ?
#
loop_
_entity_poly.entity_id
_entity_poly.type
_entity_poly.pdbx_seq_one_letter_code
_entity_poly.pdbx_strand_id
1 'polypeptide(L)'
;VAYSGNGVLSRWIAPEQDTPYTKNILPEIFPYIQNEVPDLIVCNLGTNDASYVRQIPSRERAFVEKYTDFIQQLKKVFADAKMLLLYGLMEQTLCEKVQETAQQCGTEFLKLPLQNPVNGMGTDGHPGARTQQEIALYVERYMEQMMMWRTDEQ
;
A
#
# COMPACT_ATOMS: atom_id res chain seq x y z
N VAL A 1 -1.98 -3.63 9.66
CA VAL A 1 -0.85 -4.58 9.73
C VAL A 1 0.34 -3.96 9.00
N ALA A 2 1.52 -3.99 9.60
CA ALA A 2 2.75 -3.51 9.00
C ALA A 2 3.88 -4.52 9.24
N TYR A 3 4.68 -4.74 8.21
CA TYR A 3 5.84 -5.63 8.24
C TYR A 3 7.08 -4.89 7.76
N SER A 4 8.09 -4.82 8.60
CA SER A 4 9.37 -4.19 8.24
C SER A 4 10.10 -4.99 7.17
N GLY A 5 10.66 -4.29 6.20
CA GLY A 5 11.52 -4.87 5.16
C GLY A 5 10.82 -5.76 4.13
N ASN A 6 9.49 -5.75 4.08
CA ASN A 6 8.72 -6.55 3.14
C ASN A 6 8.02 -5.69 2.09
N GLY A 7 7.85 -6.23 0.90
CA GLY A 7 7.16 -5.62 -0.22
C GLY A 7 6.23 -6.58 -0.94
N VAL A 8 5.75 -6.19 -2.10
CA VAL A 8 4.87 -7.02 -2.94
C VAL A 8 5.62 -8.19 -3.56
N LEU A 9 6.85 -7.97 -4.00
CA LEU A 9 7.69 -8.98 -4.68
C LEU A 9 8.77 -9.58 -3.80
N SER A 10 9.35 -8.81 -2.89
CA SER A 10 10.58 -9.20 -2.23
C SER A 10 10.54 -9.03 -0.71
N ARG A 11 11.24 -9.91 -0.01
CA ARG A 11 11.63 -9.71 1.38
C ARG A 11 13.02 -9.09 1.40
N TRP A 12 13.14 -7.90 1.94
CA TRP A 12 14.43 -7.20 2.05
C TRP A 12 15.46 -7.96 2.89
N ILE A 13 14.96 -8.74 3.86
CA ILE A 13 15.79 -9.45 4.85
C ILE A 13 16.30 -10.81 4.31
N ALA A 14 15.77 -11.31 3.21
CA ALA A 14 16.19 -12.57 2.60
C ALA A 14 16.16 -12.46 1.06
N PRO A 15 17.12 -11.74 0.47
CA PRO A 15 17.16 -11.51 -0.98
C PRO A 15 17.29 -12.80 -1.80
N GLU A 16 17.66 -13.90 -1.18
CA GLU A 16 17.79 -15.22 -1.81
C GLU A 16 16.45 -15.98 -1.88
N GLN A 17 15.44 -15.54 -1.17
CA GLN A 17 14.12 -16.10 -1.22
C GLN A 17 13.23 -15.23 -2.11
N ASP A 18 13.22 -15.51 -3.40
CA ASP A 18 12.26 -14.99 -4.39
C ASP A 18 10.81 -15.45 -4.09
N THR A 19 10.44 -15.50 -2.82
CA THR A 19 9.08 -15.83 -2.42
C THR A 19 8.29 -14.53 -2.42
N PRO A 20 7.34 -14.36 -3.34
CA PRO A 20 6.50 -13.17 -3.36
C PRO A 20 5.83 -13.00 -2.00
N TYR A 21 6.06 -11.87 -1.37
CA TYR A 21 5.48 -11.53 -0.06
C TYR A 21 3.96 -11.74 -0.03
N THR A 22 3.30 -11.36 -1.13
CA THR A 22 1.86 -11.52 -1.31
C THR A 22 1.35 -12.97 -1.23
N LYS A 23 2.20 -13.97 -1.48
CA LYS A 23 1.80 -15.38 -1.29
C LYS A 23 1.73 -15.79 0.19
N ASN A 24 2.50 -15.12 1.04
CA ASN A 24 2.66 -15.54 2.43
C ASN A 24 1.89 -14.63 3.41
N ILE A 25 1.52 -13.42 2.98
CA ILE A 25 0.92 -12.45 3.90
C ILE A 25 -0.52 -12.80 4.26
N LEU A 26 -1.34 -13.21 3.29
CA LEU A 26 -2.74 -13.52 3.57
C LEU A 26 -2.89 -14.69 4.57
N PRO A 27 -2.20 -15.83 4.42
CA PRO A 27 -2.22 -16.88 5.43
C PRO A 27 -1.70 -16.43 6.79
N GLU A 28 -0.68 -15.56 6.83
CA GLU A 28 -0.10 -15.07 8.08
C GLU A 28 -1.01 -14.07 8.82
N ILE A 29 -1.68 -13.19 8.09
CA ILE A 29 -2.55 -12.16 8.68
C ILE A 29 -4.00 -12.61 8.79
N PHE A 30 -4.45 -13.57 7.99
CA PHE A 30 -5.83 -14.02 7.93
C PHE A 30 -6.39 -14.42 9.30
N PRO A 31 -5.65 -15.15 10.18
CA PRO A 31 -6.15 -15.46 11.53
C PRO A 31 -6.51 -14.24 12.37
N TYR A 32 -5.91 -13.08 12.09
CA TYR A 32 -6.14 -11.84 12.82
C TYR A 32 -7.26 -10.99 12.23
N ILE A 33 -7.56 -11.16 10.94
CA ILE A 33 -8.52 -10.33 10.22
C ILE A 33 -9.79 -11.07 9.78
N GLN A 34 -9.83 -12.39 9.89
CA GLN A 34 -10.94 -13.21 9.40
C GLN A 34 -12.30 -12.91 10.05
N ASN A 35 -12.29 -12.32 11.24
CA ASN A 35 -13.50 -11.92 11.96
C ASN A 35 -13.80 -10.42 11.82
N GLU A 36 -12.93 -9.67 11.11
CA GLU A 36 -13.13 -8.27 10.87
C GLU A 36 -14.07 -8.07 9.65
N VAL A 37 -14.88 -7.04 9.73
CA VAL A 37 -15.74 -6.62 8.62
C VAL A 37 -15.37 -5.16 8.29
N PRO A 38 -14.28 -4.94 7.55
CA PRO A 38 -13.84 -3.59 7.25
C PRO A 38 -14.77 -2.93 6.23
N ASP A 39 -15.11 -1.67 6.45
CA ASP A 39 -15.78 -0.82 5.46
C ASP A 39 -14.78 -0.32 4.41
N LEU A 40 -13.52 -0.17 4.81
CA LEU A 40 -12.43 0.34 3.99
C LEU A 40 -11.12 -0.39 4.27
N ILE A 41 -10.43 -0.79 3.21
CA ILE A 41 -9.06 -1.33 3.26
C ILE A 41 -8.12 -0.34 2.58
N VAL A 42 -7.13 0.13 3.32
CA VAL A 42 -6.08 1.02 2.80
C VAL A 42 -4.79 0.24 2.66
N CYS A 43 -4.26 0.15 1.44
CA CYS A 43 -3.01 -0.53 1.13
C CYS A 43 -1.92 0.47 0.74
N ASN A 44 -0.82 0.49 1.48
CA ASN A 44 0.37 1.30 1.17
C ASN A 44 1.59 0.37 1.03
N LEU A 45 1.74 -0.21 -0.16
CA LEU A 45 2.79 -1.18 -0.48
C LEU A 45 3.60 -0.71 -1.70
N GLY A 46 4.86 -1.15 -1.79
CA GLY A 46 5.72 -0.90 -2.94
C GLY A 46 7.03 -0.17 -2.63
N THR A 47 7.13 0.55 -1.50
CA THR A 47 8.35 1.30 -1.14
C THR A 47 9.58 0.38 -1.07
N ASN A 48 9.46 -0.79 -0.47
CA ASN A 48 10.56 -1.76 -0.43
C ASN A 48 10.82 -2.40 -1.80
N ASP A 49 9.78 -2.55 -2.61
CA ASP A 49 9.91 -3.11 -3.97
C ASP A 49 10.66 -2.17 -4.90
N ALA A 50 10.57 -0.86 -4.72
CA ALA A 50 11.25 0.13 -5.57
C ALA A 50 12.75 -0.13 -5.68
N SER A 51 13.41 -0.49 -4.57
CA SER A 51 14.83 -0.82 -4.54
C SER A 51 15.18 -2.12 -5.29
N TYR A 52 14.24 -3.04 -5.44
CA TYR A 52 14.38 -4.27 -6.21
C TYR A 52 13.98 -4.08 -7.68
N VAL A 53 12.88 -3.40 -7.93
CA VAL A 53 12.31 -3.23 -9.27
C VAL A 53 13.22 -2.38 -10.16
N ARG A 54 13.76 -1.27 -9.63
CA ARG A 54 14.78 -0.40 -10.27
C ARG A 54 14.46 -0.03 -11.71
N GLN A 55 13.17 0.21 -12.00
CA GLN A 55 12.69 0.55 -13.36
C GLN A 55 13.05 -0.51 -14.43
N ILE A 56 13.22 -1.77 -14.04
CA ILE A 56 13.44 -2.89 -14.96
C ILE A 56 12.07 -3.37 -15.44
N PRO A 57 11.76 -3.30 -16.76
CA PRO A 57 10.41 -3.54 -17.26
C PRO A 57 9.82 -4.91 -16.91
N SER A 58 10.65 -5.95 -16.86
CA SER A 58 10.18 -7.30 -16.43
C SER A 58 9.78 -7.34 -14.96
N ARG A 59 10.50 -6.61 -14.09
CA ARG A 59 10.21 -6.53 -12.67
C ARG A 59 9.01 -5.62 -12.38
N GLU A 60 8.84 -4.55 -13.16
CA GLU A 60 7.64 -3.70 -13.10
C GLU A 60 6.38 -4.49 -13.44
N ARG A 61 6.42 -5.28 -14.51
CA ARG A 61 5.30 -6.17 -14.86
C ARG A 61 5.00 -7.17 -13.75
N ALA A 62 6.03 -7.83 -13.21
CA ALA A 62 5.87 -8.77 -12.12
C ALA A 62 5.30 -8.09 -10.86
N PHE A 63 5.69 -6.84 -10.57
CA PHE A 63 5.14 -6.07 -9.46
C PHE A 63 3.64 -5.82 -9.64
N VAL A 64 3.22 -5.30 -10.80
CA VAL A 64 1.80 -5.05 -11.10
C VAL A 64 0.99 -6.34 -11.03
N GLU A 65 1.48 -7.43 -11.65
CA GLU A 65 0.82 -8.73 -11.63
C GLU A 65 0.59 -9.22 -10.19
N LYS A 66 1.63 -9.22 -9.37
CA LYS A 66 1.54 -9.73 -8.00
C LYS A 66 0.73 -8.83 -7.08
N TYR A 67 0.80 -7.53 -7.26
CA TYR A 67 -0.03 -6.62 -6.49
C TYR A 67 -1.50 -6.74 -6.89
N THR A 68 -1.79 -6.88 -8.18
CA THR A 68 -3.14 -7.16 -8.68
C THR A 68 -3.71 -8.44 -8.07
N ASP A 69 -2.94 -9.54 -8.10
CA ASP A 69 -3.32 -10.82 -7.48
C ASP A 69 -3.65 -10.64 -5.99
N PHE A 70 -2.82 -9.89 -5.26
CA PHE A 70 -3.03 -9.63 -3.83
C PHE A 70 -4.33 -8.86 -3.57
N ILE A 71 -4.57 -7.77 -4.30
CA ILE A 71 -5.81 -6.98 -4.17
C ILE A 71 -7.03 -7.81 -4.53
N GLN A 72 -6.97 -8.63 -5.58
CA GLN A 72 -8.07 -9.51 -5.97
C GLN A 72 -8.38 -10.57 -4.89
N GLN A 73 -7.36 -11.07 -4.19
CA GLN A 73 -7.58 -11.98 -3.07
C GLN A 73 -8.25 -11.26 -1.89
N LEU A 74 -7.82 -10.04 -1.55
CA LEU A 74 -8.49 -9.23 -0.51
C LEU A 74 -9.96 -8.96 -0.87
N LYS A 75 -10.26 -8.63 -2.13
CA LYS A 75 -11.63 -8.41 -2.60
C LYS A 75 -12.50 -9.66 -2.51
N LYS A 76 -11.94 -10.85 -2.65
CA LYS A 76 -12.69 -12.11 -2.44
C LYS A 76 -13.03 -12.35 -0.98
N VAL A 77 -12.13 -11.96 -0.07
CA VAL A 77 -12.34 -12.11 1.38
C VAL A 77 -13.27 -11.04 1.93
N PHE A 78 -13.11 -9.81 1.47
CA PHE A 78 -13.81 -8.62 1.93
C PHE A 78 -14.58 -7.97 0.78
N ALA A 79 -15.62 -8.67 0.29
CA ALA A 79 -16.31 -8.28 -0.94
C ALA A 79 -16.98 -6.90 -0.87
N ASP A 80 -17.44 -6.51 0.30
CA ASP A 80 -18.16 -5.25 0.53
C ASP A 80 -17.23 -4.09 0.91
N ALA A 81 -15.97 -4.36 1.22
CA ALA A 81 -15.00 -3.34 1.60
C ALA A 81 -14.59 -2.48 0.40
N LYS A 82 -14.62 -1.16 0.58
CA LYS A 82 -13.96 -0.24 -0.35
C LYS A 82 -12.44 -0.40 -0.24
N MET A 83 -11.71 -0.10 -1.31
CA MET A 83 -10.24 -0.21 -1.30
C MET A 83 -9.59 1.06 -1.81
N LEU A 84 -8.52 1.47 -1.13
CA LEU A 84 -7.69 2.60 -1.49
C LEU A 84 -6.22 2.18 -1.52
N LEU A 85 -5.57 2.32 -2.66
CA LEU A 85 -4.14 2.12 -2.78
C LEU A 85 -3.42 3.46 -2.61
N LEU A 86 -2.41 3.48 -1.74
CA LEU A 86 -1.57 4.65 -1.48
C LEU A 86 -0.16 4.39 -1.98
N TYR A 87 0.52 5.43 -2.46
CA TYR A 87 1.94 5.34 -2.74
C TYR A 87 2.61 6.72 -2.82
N GLY A 88 3.90 6.81 -2.45
CA GLY A 88 4.73 7.95 -2.81
C GLY A 88 5.35 8.74 -1.67
N LEU A 89 5.10 8.40 -0.40
CA LEU A 89 5.58 9.20 0.75
C LEU A 89 7.11 9.24 0.87
N MET A 90 7.79 8.12 0.69
CA MET A 90 9.25 8.02 0.82
C MET A 90 9.96 8.10 -0.54
N GLU A 91 9.32 7.63 -1.60
CA GLU A 91 9.80 7.65 -2.97
C GLU A 91 8.61 7.51 -3.94
N GLN A 92 8.76 7.75 -5.23
CA GLN A 92 7.65 7.78 -6.18
C GLN A 92 7.91 7.00 -7.48
N THR A 93 8.94 6.15 -7.51
CA THR A 93 9.36 5.45 -8.75
C THR A 93 8.33 4.45 -9.26
N LEU A 94 7.56 3.83 -8.37
CA LEU A 94 6.50 2.87 -8.73
C LEU A 94 5.09 3.49 -8.74
N CYS A 95 4.98 4.81 -8.68
CA CYS A 95 3.68 5.49 -8.58
C CYS A 95 2.73 5.11 -9.72
N GLU A 96 3.22 5.13 -10.96
CA GLU A 96 2.44 4.73 -12.13
C GLU A 96 2.04 3.26 -12.09
N LYS A 97 2.87 2.39 -11.54
CA LYS A 97 2.62 0.96 -11.42
C LYS A 97 1.58 0.63 -10.35
N VAL A 98 1.58 1.36 -9.24
CA VAL A 98 0.51 1.24 -8.23
C VAL A 98 -0.82 1.79 -8.78
N GLN A 99 -0.78 2.89 -9.52
CA GLN A 99 -1.96 3.41 -10.20
C GLN A 99 -2.51 2.43 -11.24
N GLU A 100 -1.64 1.81 -12.04
CA GLU A 100 -1.99 0.75 -13.00
C GLU A 100 -2.68 -0.42 -12.28
N THR A 101 -2.12 -0.88 -11.16
CA THR A 101 -2.74 -1.91 -10.31
C THR A 101 -4.13 -1.51 -9.84
N ALA A 102 -4.29 -0.28 -9.35
CA ALA A 102 -5.59 0.22 -8.91
C ALA A 102 -6.62 0.21 -10.04
N GLN A 103 -6.24 0.66 -11.22
CA GLN A 103 -7.10 0.64 -12.41
C GLN A 103 -7.51 -0.78 -12.80
N GLN A 104 -6.57 -1.74 -12.83
CA GLN A 104 -6.84 -3.14 -13.14
C GLN A 104 -7.78 -3.80 -12.12
N CYS A 105 -7.70 -3.37 -10.86
CA CYS A 105 -8.53 -3.89 -9.77
C CYS A 105 -9.85 -3.14 -9.60
N GLY A 106 -10.07 -2.01 -10.28
CA GLY A 106 -11.22 -1.17 -10.05
C GLY A 106 -11.25 -0.65 -8.59
N THR A 107 -10.12 -0.12 -8.13
CA THR A 107 -9.96 0.49 -6.80
C THR A 107 -9.49 1.93 -6.91
N GLU A 108 -9.65 2.69 -5.84
CA GLU A 108 -9.12 4.05 -5.77
C GLU A 108 -7.61 4.06 -5.58
N PHE A 109 -6.96 5.10 -6.10
CA PHE A 109 -5.54 5.36 -5.94
C PHE A 109 -5.30 6.81 -5.49
N LEU A 110 -4.45 6.97 -4.48
CA LEU A 110 -4.01 8.28 -4.03
C LEU A 110 -2.48 8.34 -4.00
N LYS A 111 -1.93 9.21 -4.83
CA LYS A 111 -0.51 9.56 -4.76
C LYS A 111 -0.25 10.43 -3.54
N LEU A 112 0.63 9.97 -2.66
CA LEU A 112 1.07 10.74 -1.50
C LEU A 112 2.15 11.76 -1.91
N PRO A 113 2.18 12.95 -1.30
CA PRO A 113 3.31 13.86 -1.44
C PRO A 113 4.57 13.22 -0.83
N LEU A 114 5.74 13.59 -1.36
CA LEU A 114 7.00 13.18 -0.75
C LEU A 114 7.15 13.82 0.63
N GLN A 115 7.71 13.05 1.56
CA GLN A 115 8.04 13.56 2.89
C GLN A 115 8.98 14.76 2.81
N ASN A 116 8.73 15.76 3.67
CA ASN A 116 9.55 16.95 3.75
C ASN A 116 10.53 16.83 4.94
N PRO A 117 11.86 16.83 4.70
CA PRO A 117 12.85 16.75 5.78
C PRO A 117 12.73 17.87 6.81
N VAL A 118 12.15 19.03 6.45
CA VAL A 118 11.90 20.16 7.36
C VAL A 118 10.94 19.77 8.49
N ASN A 119 10.07 18.77 8.28
CA ASN A 119 9.17 18.25 9.30
C ASN A 119 9.86 17.33 10.32
N GLY A 120 11.16 17.11 10.17
CA GLY A 120 11.91 16.10 10.92
C GLY A 120 11.72 14.69 10.36
N MET A 121 12.78 13.91 10.45
CA MET A 121 12.82 12.53 10.01
C MET A 121 12.74 11.59 11.20
N GLY A 122 12.14 10.45 11.03
CA GLY A 122 12.24 9.32 11.95
C GLY A 122 13.54 8.53 11.76
N THR A 123 13.64 7.37 12.40
CA THR A 123 14.78 6.46 12.26
C THR A 123 14.92 5.99 10.82
N ASP A 124 16.16 5.87 10.35
CA ASP A 124 16.50 5.37 9.01
C ASP A 124 15.82 6.14 7.86
N GLY A 125 15.59 7.44 8.05
CA GLY A 125 14.98 8.27 7.01
C GLY A 125 13.48 8.07 6.83
N HIS A 126 12.81 7.36 7.74
CA HIS A 126 11.37 7.20 7.71
C HIS A 126 10.64 8.51 8.06
N PRO A 127 9.36 8.64 7.69
CA PRO A 127 8.58 9.83 8.02
C PRO A 127 8.48 10.06 9.53
N GLY A 128 8.82 11.27 9.97
CA GLY A 128 8.65 11.69 11.36
C GLY A 128 7.18 11.93 11.73
N ALA A 129 6.90 12.12 13.03
CA ALA A 129 5.55 12.25 13.56
C ALA A 129 4.73 13.37 12.87
N ARG A 130 5.35 14.51 12.61
CA ARG A 130 4.69 15.63 11.93
C ARG A 130 4.28 15.27 10.51
N THR A 131 5.16 14.61 9.75
CA THR A 131 4.83 14.11 8.41
C THR A 131 3.67 13.11 8.46
N GLN A 132 3.67 12.19 9.43
CA GLN A 132 2.57 11.23 9.60
C GLN A 132 1.23 11.93 9.85
N GLN A 133 1.20 12.98 10.68
CA GLN A 133 0.00 13.78 10.94
C GLN A 133 -0.50 14.49 9.67
N GLU A 134 0.40 15.14 8.93
CA GLU A 134 0.05 15.84 7.70
C GLU A 134 -0.52 14.88 6.64
N ILE A 135 0.09 13.68 6.52
CA ILE A 135 -0.39 12.65 5.59
C ILE A 135 -1.73 12.06 6.03
N ALA A 136 -1.94 11.84 7.32
CA ALA A 136 -3.22 11.36 7.82
C ALA A 136 -4.36 12.31 7.40
N LEU A 137 -4.19 13.62 7.62
CA LEU A 137 -5.16 14.64 7.20
C LEU A 137 -5.34 14.70 5.67
N TYR A 138 -4.26 14.47 4.92
CA TYR A 138 -4.31 14.45 3.45
C TYR A 138 -5.15 13.26 2.94
N VAL A 139 -4.92 12.08 3.49
CA VAL A 139 -5.67 10.86 3.17
C VAL A 139 -7.14 10.97 3.60
N GLU A 140 -7.40 11.50 4.81
CA GLU A 140 -8.75 11.73 5.33
C GLU A 140 -9.58 12.60 4.39
N ARG A 141 -9.06 13.77 4.00
CA ARG A 141 -9.75 14.66 3.05
C ARG A 141 -10.04 14.01 1.70
N TYR A 142 -9.12 13.19 1.20
CA TYR A 142 -9.35 12.46 -0.03
C TYR A 142 -10.49 11.45 0.14
N MET A 143 -10.50 10.70 1.23
CA MET A 143 -11.53 9.70 1.49
C MET A 143 -12.90 10.33 1.68
N GLU A 144 -12.98 11.50 2.33
CA GLU A 144 -14.22 12.29 2.45
C GLU A 144 -14.73 12.73 1.06
N GLN A 145 -13.85 13.30 0.21
CA GLN A 145 -14.22 13.73 -1.15
C GLN A 145 -14.73 12.59 -2.02
N MET A 146 -14.14 11.41 -1.87
CA MET A 146 -14.51 10.19 -2.60
C MET A 146 -15.69 9.45 -1.97
N MET A 147 -16.28 9.98 -0.89
CA MET A 147 -17.33 9.32 -0.11
C MET A 147 -16.97 7.87 0.26
N MET A 148 -15.69 7.63 0.55
CA MET A 148 -15.20 6.30 0.91
C MET A 148 -15.66 5.87 2.31
N TRP A 149 -15.97 6.83 3.17
CA TRP A 149 -16.72 6.62 4.40
C TRP A 149 -17.86 7.63 4.52
N ARG A 150 -18.86 7.30 5.32
CA ARG A 150 -19.86 8.27 5.76
C ARG A 150 -19.45 8.73 7.16
N THR A 151 -19.33 10.01 7.35
CA THR A 151 -19.43 10.61 8.68
C THR A 151 -20.93 10.57 9.02
N ASP A 152 -21.35 9.65 9.87
CA ASP A 152 -22.67 9.70 10.47
C ASP A 152 -22.66 10.85 11.50
N GLU A 153 -22.70 12.08 11.00
CA GLU A 153 -23.13 13.23 11.76
C GLU A 153 -24.61 13.45 11.45
N GLN A 154 -25.46 12.87 12.28
CA GLN A 154 -26.80 13.35 12.56
C GLN A 154 -27.00 13.50 14.04
#